data_9a826199021879fa715716d139c614c1
#
_entry.id   9a826199021879fa715716d139c614c1
#
_cell.length_a   1.000
_cell.length_b   1.000
_cell.length_c   1.000
_cell.angle_alpha   90.00
_cell.angle_beta   90.00
_cell.angle_gamma   90.00
#
_symmetry.space_group_name_H-M   'P 1'
#
loop_
_entity.id
_entity.type
_entity.pdbx_description
1 polymer ?
#
loop_
_entity_poly.entity_id
_entity_poly.type
_entity_poly.pdbx_seq_one_letter_code
_entity_poly.pdbx_strand_id
1 'polypeptide(L)'
;MAVLSVQNLDMEFGERTLFSGVSFEVGERDKIGFIGSNATGKTTLFKLITGELEPTLGGVYPGKNIKIGYLEQHACAGSQKTVYDEMESVFEPLMKKEKRLEELADLIEAGHGDINALIAEQNRLHTEFEDEGGLTYKSRTRSALTGLGFSESDFSLPCSLLSGGQRSKLALGKLLLSAPDLLLLDEPTRGIDVGAKYEIYQLILDLAKKGKTVIMVSSEMPELLGVCDKILVMSGGRLAGEVDAGTTNQEEIMTLAAKYV
;
A
#
# COMPACT_ATOMS: atom_id res chain seq x y z
N MET A 1 4.68 -11.83 16.72
CA MET A 1 4.82 -10.48 17.35
C MET A 1 3.75 -9.58 16.76
N ALA A 2 3.18 -8.62 17.52
CA ALA A 2 2.18 -7.72 16.94
C ALA A 2 2.85 -6.74 15.95
N VAL A 3 2.34 -6.69 14.72
CA VAL A 3 2.76 -5.76 13.66
C VAL A 3 2.06 -4.42 13.83
N LEU A 4 0.79 -4.47 14.28
CA LEU A 4 -0.04 -3.30 14.53
C LEU A 4 -0.99 -3.58 15.69
N SER A 5 -1.17 -2.63 16.60
CA SER A 5 -2.21 -2.65 17.63
C SER A 5 -3.04 -1.37 17.53
N VAL A 6 -4.35 -1.53 17.47
CA VAL A 6 -5.33 -0.43 17.52
C VAL A 6 -6.11 -0.55 18.81
N GLN A 7 -6.17 0.52 19.60
CA GLN A 7 -6.73 0.48 20.96
C GLN A 7 -7.73 1.61 21.20
N ASN A 8 -8.98 1.23 21.49
CA ASN A 8 -10.09 2.11 21.85
C ASN A 8 -10.20 3.32 20.92
N LEU A 9 -10.11 3.08 19.62
CA LEU A 9 -10.02 4.11 18.60
C LEU A 9 -11.40 4.71 18.34
N ASP A 10 -11.53 6.03 18.56
CA ASP A 10 -12.71 6.81 18.24
C ASP A 10 -12.39 7.83 17.15
N MET A 11 -13.34 8.06 16.26
CA MET A 11 -13.23 9.09 15.23
C MET A 11 -14.53 9.83 15.06
N GLU A 12 -14.46 11.17 15.21
CA GLU A 12 -15.58 12.08 15.06
C GLU A 12 -15.27 13.18 14.05
N PHE A 13 -16.27 13.61 13.31
CA PHE A 13 -16.22 14.78 12.43
C PHE A 13 -17.30 15.77 12.87
N GLY A 14 -16.90 16.80 13.63
CA GLY A 14 -17.84 17.71 14.27
C GLY A 14 -18.74 16.97 15.26
N GLU A 15 -20.04 17.01 15.05
CA GLU A 15 -21.02 16.32 15.91
C GLU A 15 -21.30 14.86 15.51
N ARG A 16 -20.70 14.39 14.40
CA ARG A 16 -20.93 13.04 13.89
C ARG A 16 -19.83 12.08 14.32
N THR A 17 -20.17 11.11 15.17
CA THR A 17 -19.30 9.97 15.44
C THR A 17 -19.30 9.03 14.24
N LEU A 18 -18.12 8.79 13.67
CA LEU A 18 -17.93 7.85 12.55
C LEU A 18 -17.80 6.43 13.06
N PHE A 19 -16.97 6.22 14.09
CA PHE A 19 -16.85 4.96 14.82
C PHE A 19 -16.30 5.21 16.23
N SER A 20 -16.54 4.25 17.13
CA SER A 20 -16.14 4.34 18.53
C SER A 20 -15.71 2.99 19.10
N GLY A 21 -14.67 3.00 19.95
CA GLY A 21 -14.18 1.86 20.70
C GLY A 21 -13.56 0.77 19.83
N VAL A 22 -13.08 1.07 18.63
CA VAL A 22 -12.48 0.08 17.72
C VAL A 22 -11.14 -0.38 18.27
N SER A 23 -11.02 -1.69 18.53
CA SER A 23 -9.78 -2.29 19.04
C SER A 23 -9.53 -3.62 18.35
N PHE A 24 -8.32 -3.82 17.82
CA PHE A 24 -7.87 -5.08 17.22
C PHE A 24 -6.35 -5.14 17.16
N GLU A 25 -5.83 -6.35 16.98
CA GLU A 25 -4.40 -6.60 16.81
C GLU A 25 -4.13 -7.35 15.51
N VAL A 26 -2.98 -7.05 14.91
CA VAL A 26 -2.51 -7.64 13.66
C VAL A 26 -1.17 -8.30 13.93
N GLY A 27 -1.09 -9.60 13.73
CA GLY A 27 0.13 -10.40 13.84
C GLY A 27 0.97 -10.39 12.56
N GLU A 28 2.18 -10.96 12.65
CA GLU A 28 3.01 -11.21 11.49
C GLU A 28 2.32 -12.21 10.54
N ARG A 29 2.32 -11.88 9.24
CA ARG A 29 1.76 -12.69 8.15
C ARG A 29 0.24 -12.84 8.18
N ASP A 30 -0.46 -12.13 9.07
CA ASP A 30 -1.91 -12.13 9.07
C ASP A 30 -2.43 -11.54 7.75
N LYS A 31 -3.52 -12.12 7.24
CA LYS A 31 -4.34 -11.56 6.17
C LYS A 31 -5.70 -11.23 6.77
N ILE A 32 -5.93 -9.96 7.07
CA ILE A 32 -7.14 -9.48 7.74
C ILE A 32 -8.02 -8.75 6.73
N GLY A 33 -9.27 -9.17 6.62
CA GLY A 33 -10.30 -8.51 5.86
C GLY A 33 -11.13 -7.56 6.74
N PHE A 34 -11.43 -6.36 6.25
CA PHE A 34 -12.43 -5.48 6.85
C PHE A 34 -13.65 -5.40 5.96
N ILE A 35 -14.81 -5.67 6.54
CA ILE A 35 -16.10 -5.53 5.87
C ILE A 35 -17.05 -4.67 6.71
N GLY A 36 -17.97 -4.00 6.05
CA GLY A 36 -19.02 -3.18 6.65
C GLY A 36 -19.71 -2.34 5.59
N SER A 37 -20.87 -1.79 5.92
CA SER A 37 -21.62 -0.92 5.01
C SER A 37 -20.79 0.30 4.56
N ASN A 38 -21.19 0.94 3.49
CA ASN A 38 -20.55 2.18 3.03
C ASN A 38 -20.64 3.26 4.12
N ALA A 39 -19.63 4.11 4.20
CA ALA A 39 -19.50 5.18 5.19
C ALA A 39 -19.36 4.72 6.66
N THR A 40 -18.99 3.46 6.93
CA THR A 40 -18.63 2.98 8.29
C THR A 40 -17.20 3.36 8.72
N GLY A 41 -16.48 4.11 7.90
CA GLY A 41 -15.15 4.63 8.27
C GLY A 41 -13.97 3.73 7.91
N LYS A 42 -14.12 2.70 7.06
CA LYS A 42 -13.02 1.79 6.68
C LYS A 42 -11.81 2.51 6.08
N THR A 43 -12.02 3.38 5.09
CA THR A 43 -10.96 4.22 4.51
C THR A 43 -10.38 5.20 5.54
N THR A 44 -11.23 5.75 6.43
CA THR A 44 -10.78 6.63 7.52
C THR A 44 -9.90 5.88 8.51
N LEU A 45 -10.22 4.63 8.82
CA LEU A 45 -9.38 3.77 9.66
C LEU A 45 -7.98 3.59 9.02
N PHE A 46 -7.90 3.38 7.72
CA PHE A 46 -6.61 3.29 7.03
C PHE A 46 -5.81 4.60 7.11
N LYS A 47 -6.47 5.75 6.97
CA LYS A 47 -5.83 7.07 7.13
C LYS A 47 -5.33 7.33 8.55
N LEU A 48 -6.02 6.79 9.57
CA LEU A 48 -5.53 6.82 10.95
C LEU A 48 -4.32 5.88 11.14
N ILE A 49 -4.32 4.72 10.51
CA ILE A 49 -3.20 3.76 10.56
C ILE A 49 -1.96 4.33 9.85
N THR A 50 -2.13 5.06 8.75
CA THR A 50 -1.02 5.73 8.03
C THR A 50 -0.54 7.01 8.70
N GLY A 51 -1.29 7.53 9.67
CA GLY A 51 -0.98 8.82 10.34
C GLY A 51 -1.38 10.05 9.51
N GLU A 52 -2.17 9.89 8.45
CA GLU A 52 -2.73 11.01 7.67
C GLU A 52 -3.82 11.75 8.43
N LEU A 53 -4.46 11.06 9.38
CA LEU A 53 -5.46 11.63 10.30
C LEU A 53 -5.07 11.29 11.74
N GLU A 54 -5.47 12.15 12.67
CA GLU A 54 -5.36 11.92 14.11
C GLU A 54 -6.70 11.43 14.67
N PRO A 55 -6.71 10.43 15.57
CA PRO A 55 -7.95 9.96 16.20
C PRO A 55 -8.49 10.97 17.21
N THR A 56 -9.79 10.94 17.45
CA THR A 56 -10.43 11.73 18.51
C THR A 56 -10.07 11.19 19.89
N LEU A 57 -10.09 9.86 20.06
CA LEU A 57 -9.62 9.14 21.26
C LEU A 57 -8.95 7.84 20.86
N GLY A 58 -8.21 7.25 21.80
CA GLY A 58 -7.49 6.00 21.58
C GLY A 58 -6.20 6.18 20.81
N GLY A 59 -5.71 5.11 20.15
CA GLY A 59 -4.47 5.20 19.41
C GLY A 59 -4.18 4.02 18.51
N VAL A 60 -3.27 4.28 17.58
CA VAL A 60 -2.70 3.31 16.65
C VAL A 60 -1.22 3.12 16.96
N TYR A 61 -0.80 1.90 17.18
CA TYR A 61 0.54 1.55 17.63
C TYR A 61 1.18 0.55 16.68
N PRO A 62 1.88 1.01 15.63
CA PRO A 62 2.66 0.12 14.77
C PRO A 62 3.84 -0.45 15.54
N GLY A 63 4.22 -1.67 15.21
CA GLY A 63 5.41 -2.31 15.74
C GLY A 63 6.70 -1.53 15.41
N LYS A 64 7.76 -1.78 16.16
CA LYS A 64 9.02 -1.08 15.96
C LYS A 64 9.59 -1.32 14.55
N ASN A 65 9.90 -0.26 13.84
CA ASN A 65 10.45 -0.26 12.47
C ASN A 65 9.54 -0.88 11.40
N ILE A 66 8.24 -1.03 11.65
CA ILE A 66 7.27 -1.51 10.65
C ILE A 66 7.05 -0.44 9.59
N LYS A 67 7.33 -0.80 8.34
CA LYS A 67 7.04 0.05 7.18
C LYS A 67 5.64 -0.27 6.67
N ILE A 68 4.76 0.73 6.71
CA ILE A 68 3.38 0.61 6.24
C ILE A 68 3.31 1.09 4.78
N GLY A 69 2.68 0.30 3.93
CA GLY A 69 2.34 0.68 2.57
C GLY A 69 0.84 0.72 2.38
N TYR A 70 0.32 1.77 1.74
CA TYR A 70 -1.10 1.97 1.53
C TYR A 70 -1.44 2.05 0.04
N LEU A 71 -2.38 1.22 -0.39
CA LEU A 71 -2.99 1.24 -1.71
C LEU A 71 -4.39 1.83 -1.61
N GLU A 72 -4.53 3.06 -2.08
CA GLU A 72 -5.82 3.75 -2.14
C GLU A 72 -6.73 3.18 -3.23
N GLN A 73 -8.03 3.30 -3.05
CA GLN A 73 -9.08 2.80 -3.95
C GLN A 73 -8.92 3.24 -5.43
N HIS A 74 -8.31 4.39 -5.68
CA HIS A 74 -8.11 4.95 -7.03
C HIS A 74 -6.63 5.23 -7.33
N ALA A 75 -5.74 4.39 -6.82
CA ALA A 75 -4.32 4.55 -7.05
C ALA A 75 -3.99 4.61 -8.56
N CYS A 76 -3.07 5.49 -8.93
CA CYS A 76 -2.68 5.83 -10.30
C CYS A 76 -3.80 6.46 -11.18
N ALA A 77 -5.01 6.73 -10.64
CA ALA A 77 -6.04 7.45 -11.37
C ALA A 77 -5.62 8.92 -11.53
N GLY A 78 -5.60 9.40 -12.79
CA GLY A 78 -5.20 10.77 -13.11
C GLY A 78 -3.69 10.99 -13.28
N SER A 79 -2.85 9.97 -13.12
CA SER A 79 -1.43 10.08 -13.46
C SER A 79 -1.24 10.31 -14.96
N GLN A 80 -0.44 11.33 -15.30
CA GLN A 80 -0.03 11.65 -16.67
C GLN A 80 1.31 10.99 -17.04
N LYS A 81 1.93 10.28 -16.10
CA LYS A 81 3.20 9.58 -16.31
C LYS A 81 3.00 8.35 -17.19
N THR A 82 4.08 7.90 -17.81
CA THR A 82 4.10 6.58 -18.43
C THR A 82 4.06 5.48 -17.38
N VAL A 83 3.74 4.25 -17.78
CA VAL A 83 3.76 3.06 -16.91
C VAL A 83 5.13 2.90 -16.24
N TYR A 84 6.20 3.09 -17.03
CA TYR A 84 7.57 2.98 -16.52
C TYR A 84 7.87 4.10 -15.50
N ASP A 85 7.63 5.37 -15.84
CA ASP A 85 7.91 6.50 -14.95
C ASP A 85 7.07 6.46 -13.67
N GLU A 86 5.82 5.97 -13.77
CA GLU A 86 4.95 5.78 -12.61
C GLU A 86 5.52 4.72 -11.66
N MET A 87 6.01 3.60 -12.20
CA MET A 87 6.65 2.55 -11.40
C MET A 87 7.99 3.03 -10.82
N GLU A 88 8.81 3.69 -11.63
CA GLU A 88 10.14 4.19 -11.23
C GLU A 88 10.05 5.28 -10.16
N SER A 89 8.92 6.00 -10.08
CA SER A 89 8.70 7.05 -9.07
C SER A 89 8.84 6.58 -7.60
N VAL A 90 8.79 5.28 -7.35
CA VAL A 90 9.11 4.68 -6.03
C VAL A 90 10.54 5.00 -5.61
N PHE A 91 11.43 5.14 -6.58
CA PHE A 91 12.85 5.40 -6.40
C PHE A 91 13.22 6.88 -6.56
N GLU A 92 12.23 7.79 -6.43
CA GLU A 92 12.49 9.25 -6.56
C GLU A 92 13.68 9.76 -5.73
N PRO A 93 13.92 9.29 -4.47
CA PRO A 93 15.12 9.67 -3.73
C PRO A 93 16.43 9.26 -4.44
N LEU A 94 16.48 8.07 -5.02
CA LEU A 94 17.63 7.59 -5.79
C LEU A 94 17.81 8.37 -7.10
N MET A 95 16.73 8.65 -7.80
CA MET A 95 16.75 9.47 -9.03
C MET A 95 17.28 10.87 -8.75
N LYS A 96 16.92 11.48 -7.63
CA LYS A 96 17.48 12.79 -7.20
C LYS A 96 18.99 12.70 -6.90
N LYS A 97 19.42 11.62 -6.27
CA LYS A 97 20.86 11.38 -6.02
C LYS A 97 21.62 11.16 -7.32
N GLU A 98 21.10 10.36 -8.24
CA GLU A 98 21.70 10.13 -9.58
C GLU A 98 21.88 11.46 -10.34
N LYS A 99 20.82 12.25 -10.41
CA LYS A 99 20.88 13.57 -11.03
C LYS A 99 21.91 14.50 -10.37
N ARG A 100 21.98 14.50 -9.03
CA ARG A 100 22.97 15.30 -8.31
C ARG A 100 24.40 14.84 -8.57
N LEU A 101 24.63 13.53 -8.70
CA LEU A 101 25.94 12.99 -9.08
C LEU A 101 26.35 13.43 -10.49
N GLU A 102 25.42 13.46 -11.47
CA GLU A 102 25.66 14.00 -12.80
C GLU A 102 26.03 15.49 -12.76
N GLU A 103 25.24 16.31 -12.04
CA GLU A 103 25.52 17.74 -11.85
C GLU A 103 26.91 17.99 -11.21
N LEU A 104 27.29 17.17 -10.23
CA LEU A 104 28.61 17.29 -9.57
C LEU A 104 29.74 16.93 -10.55
N ALA A 105 29.56 15.91 -11.38
CA ALA A 105 30.54 15.54 -12.40
C ALA A 105 30.76 16.68 -13.40
N ASP A 106 29.68 17.30 -13.90
CA ASP A 106 29.75 18.42 -14.82
C ASP A 106 30.46 19.65 -14.20
N LEU A 107 30.18 19.97 -12.93
CA LEU A 107 30.80 21.08 -12.21
C LEU A 107 32.32 20.87 -11.99
N ILE A 108 32.70 19.62 -11.67
CA ILE A 108 34.11 19.23 -11.47
C ILE A 108 34.86 19.31 -12.79
N GLU A 109 34.29 18.80 -13.90
CA GLU A 109 34.88 18.85 -15.24
C GLU A 109 35.04 20.30 -15.73
N ALA A 110 34.03 21.16 -15.48
CA ALA A 110 34.08 22.57 -15.84
C ALA A 110 35.03 23.40 -14.95
N GLY A 111 35.56 22.85 -13.86
CA GLY A 111 36.43 23.57 -12.93
C GLY A 111 35.73 24.66 -12.13
N HIS A 112 34.43 24.55 -11.93
CA HIS A 112 33.62 25.56 -11.26
C HIS A 112 33.49 25.28 -9.73
N GLY A 113 33.83 26.25 -8.91
CA GLY A 113 33.68 26.17 -7.46
C GLY A 113 34.87 25.56 -6.73
N ASP A 114 34.67 25.13 -5.48
CA ASP A 114 35.69 24.42 -4.71
C ASP A 114 35.72 22.94 -5.13
N ILE A 115 36.67 22.60 -5.99
CA ILE A 115 36.79 21.25 -6.57
C ILE A 115 36.98 20.18 -5.49
N ASN A 116 37.72 20.48 -4.41
CA ASN A 116 37.92 19.51 -3.34
C ASN A 116 36.64 19.24 -2.55
N ALA A 117 35.83 20.26 -2.31
CA ALA A 117 34.53 20.12 -1.66
C ALA A 117 33.54 19.36 -2.56
N LEU A 118 33.53 19.64 -3.87
CA LEU A 118 32.67 18.92 -4.84
C LEU A 118 33.04 17.44 -4.95
N ILE A 119 34.32 17.10 -5.00
CA ILE A 119 34.78 15.70 -5.00
C ILE A 119 34.38 14.99 -3.70
N ALA A 120 34.53 15.67 -2.54
CA ALA A 120 34.14 15.08 -1.26
C ALA A 120 32.59 14.82 -1.19
N GLU A 121 31.79 15.75 -1.70
CA GLU A 121 30.33 15.58 -1.82
C GLU A 121 30.01 14.41 -2.75
N GLN A 122 30.61 14.36 -3.94
CA GLN A 122 30.41 13.31 -4.92
C GLN A 122 30.71 11.91 -4.36
N ASN A 123 31.85 11.75 -3.69
CA ASN A 123 32.24 10.45 -3.11
C ASN A 123 31.25 9.98 -2.02
N ARG A 124 30.81 10.88 -1.15
CA ARG A 124 29.82 10.57 -0.13
C ARG A 124 28.49 10.16 -0.78
N LEU A 125 28.00 10.98 -1.70
CA LEU A 125 26.72 10.73 -2.36
C LEU A 125 26.73 9.45 -3.21
N HIS A 126 27.88 9.14 -3.83
CA HIS A 126 28.06 7.91 -4.60
C HIS A 126 27.96 6.67 -3.69
N THR A 127 28.61 6.69 -2.54
CA THR A 127 28.51 5.60 -1.56
C THR A 127 27.06 5.42 -1.07
N GLU A 128 26.38 6.52 -0.71
CA GLU A 128 24.97 6.46 -0.31
C GLU A 128 24.07 5.91 -1.42
N PHE A 129 24.32 6.33 -2.66
CA PHE A 129 23.55 5.86 -3.82
C PHE A 129 23.73 4.35 -4.06
N GLU A 130 24.96 3.85 -3.98
CA GLU A 130 25.27 2.42 -4.11
C GLU A 130 24.63 1.60 -2.97
N ASP A 131 24.83 2.03 -1.71
CA ASP A 131 24.30 1.34 -0.53
C ASP A 131 22.76 1.24 -0.54
N GLU A 132 22.08 2.24 -1.07
CA GLU A 132 20.63 2.26 -1.21
C GLU A 132 20.11 1.51 -2.46
N GLY A 133 21.01 0.91 -3.24
CA GLY A 133 20.67 0.12 -4.43
C GLY A 133 20.47 0.92 -5.71
N GLY A 134 21.10 2.09 -5.80
CA GLY A 134 21.05 2.99 -6.95
C GLY A 134 21.48 2.34 -8.27
N LEU A 135 22.45 1.41 -8.23
CA LEU A 135 22.88 0.69 -9.43
C LEU A 135 21.84 -0.29 -10.00
N THR A 136 20.81 -0.64 -9.21
CA THR A 136 19.87 -1.71 -9.57
C THR A 136 18.42 -1.25 -9.68
N TYR A 137 18.08 -0.03 -9.28
CA TYR A 137 16.67 0.39 -9.23
C TYR A 137 15.98 0.36 -10.59
N LYS A 138 16.67 0.75 -11.67
CA LYS A 138 16.13 0.68 -13.05
C LYS A 138 15.82 -0.76 -13.49
N SER A 139 16.71 -1.70 -13.18
CA SER A 139 16.48 -3.12 -13.47
C SER A 139 15.38 -3.72 -12.59
N ARG A 140 15.27 -3.29 -11.33
CA ARG A 140 14.18 -3.68 -10.42
C ARG A 140 12.84 -3.19 -10.93
N THR A 141 12.76 -1.93 -11.38
CA THR A 141 11.55 -1.35 -12.01
C THR A 141 11.11 -2.18 -13.21
N ARG A 142 12.02 -2.47 -14.14
CA ARG A 142 11.74 -3.26 -15.34
C ARG A 142 11.29 -4.69 -14.99
N SER A 143 11.99 -5.36 -14.08
CA SER A 143 11.64 -6.70 -13.62
C SER A 143 10.27 -6.75 -12.93
N ALA A 144 9.93 -5.73 -12.14
CA ALA A 144 8.63 -5.65 -11.49
C ALA A 144 7.50 -5.50 -12.52
N LEU A 145 7.65 -4.62 -13.51
CA LEU A 145 6.67 -4.43 -14.58
C LEU A 145 6.46 -5.72 -15.38
N THR A 146 7.54 -6.39 -15.78
CA THR A 146 7.47 -7.68 -16.50
C THR A 146 6.78 -8.74 -15.64
N GLY A 147 7.11 -8.81 -14.34
CA GLY A 147 6.50 -9.75 -13.39
C GLY A 147 4.99 -9.50 -13.16
N LEU A 148 4.51 -8.28 -13.42
CA LEU A 148 3.09 -7.92 -13.38
C LEU A 148 2.36 -8.16 -14.72
N GLY A 149 3.08 -8.65 -15.75
CA GLY A 149 2.53 -8.95 -17.07
C GLY A 149 2.51 -7.76 -18.03
N PHE A 150 3.22 -6.66 -17.76
CA PHE A 150 3.43 -5.58 -18.73
C PHE A 150 4.54 -5.98 -19.70
N SER A 151 4.27 -5.81 -21.00
CA SER A 151 5.27 -5.95 -22.06
C SER A 151 6.14 -4.68 -22.17
N GLU A 152 7.29 -4.77 -22.82
CA GLU A 152 8.13 -3.59 -23.02
C GLU A 152 7.44 -2.48 -23.83
N SER A 153 6.51 -2.83 -24.73
CA SER A 153 5.70 -1.87 -25.46
C SER A 153 4.72 -1.10 -24.56
N ASP A 154 4.34 -1.67 -23.43
CA ASP A 154 3.44 -1.02 -22.47
C ASP A 154 4.16 0.03 -21.62
N PHE A 155 5.49 -0.06 -21.49
CA PHE A 155 6.26 0.82 -20.60
C PHE A 155 6.12 2.31 -20.94
N SER A 156 5.99 2.63 -22.22
CA SER A 156 5.81 3.99 -22.71
C SER A 156 4.35 4.47 -22.75
N LEU A 157 3.39 3.59 -22.45
CA LEU A 157 1.97 3.96 -22.44
C LEU A 157 1.67 4.91 -21.27
N PRO A 158 0.89 5.97 -21.48
CA PRO A 158 0.35 6.76 -20.38
C PRO A 158 -0.53 5.93 -19.44
N CYS A 159 -0.40 6.12 -18.12
CA CYS A 159 -1.22 5.44 -17.13
C CYS A 159 -2.74 5.66 -17.32
N SER A 160 -3.12 6.78 -17.93
CA SER A 160 -4.51 7.12 -18.26
C SER A 160 -5.15 6.14 -19.26
N LEU A 161 -4.35 5.48 -20.11
CA LEU A 161 -4.82 4.50 -21.10
C LEU A 161 -4.95 3.08 -20.57
N LEU A 162 -4.48 2.82 -19.35
CA LEU A 162 -4.55 1.50 -18.74
C LEU A 162 -6.00 1.13 -18.37
N SER A 163 -6.35 -0.15 -18.46
CA SER A 163 -7.58 -0.69 -17.86
C SER A 163 -7.57 -0.56 -16.33
N GLY A 164 -8.73 -0.70 -15.69
CA GLY A 164 -8.83 -0.71 -14.23
C GLY A 164 -7.90 -1.75 -13.59
N GLY A 165 -7.91 -2.98 -14.11
CA GLY A 165 -7.05 -4.07 -13.63
C GLY A 165 -5.55 -3.78 -13.81
N GLN A 166 -5.16 -3.23 -14.96
CA GLN A 166 -3.76 -2.83 -15.19
C GLN A 166 -3.31 -1.73 -14.25
N ARG A 167 -4.16 -0.72 -13.98
CA ARG A 167 -3.85 0.33 -12.98
C ARG A 167 -3.66 -0.24 -11.59
N SER A 168 -4.55 -1.15 -11.16
CA SER A 168 -4.43 -1.79 -9.84
C SER A 168 -3.18 -2.66 -9.74
N LYS A 169 -2.82 -3.41 -10.78
CA LYS A 169 -1.55 -4.16 -10.82
C LYS A 169 -0.35 -3.23 -10.73
N LEU A 170 -0.35 -2.12 -11.48
CA LEU A 170 0.73 -1.13 -11.45
C LEU A 170 0.89 -0.53 -10.05
N ALA A 171 -0.22 -0.12 -9.43
CA ALA A 171 -0.24 0.46 -8.09
C ALA A 171 0.21 -0.55 -7.02
N LEU A 172 -0.22 -1.81 -7.12
CA LEU A 172 0.25 -2.89 -6.25
C LEU A 172 1.75 -3.14 -6.45
N GLY A 173 2.23 -3.12 -7.70
CA GLY A 173 3.66 -3.24 -8.01
C GLY A 173 4.51 -2.12 -7.41
N LYS A 174 4.05 -0.87 -7.47
CA LYS A 174 4.69 0.26 -6.78
C LYS A 174 4.80 0.00 -5.28
N LEU A 175 3.70 -0.43 -4.68
CA LEU A 175 3.66 -0.76 -3.26
C LEU A 175 4.68 -1.86 -2.92
N LEU A 176 4.82 -2.87 -3.79
CA LEU A 176 5.80 -3.95 -3.63
C LEU A 176 7.24 -3.48 -3.70
N LEU A 177 7.56 -2.62 -4.66
CA LEU A 177 8.91 -2.08 -4.82
C LEU A 177 9.34 -1.25 -3.61
N SER A 178 8.39 -0.61 -2.92
CA SER A 178 8.65 0.10 -1.66
C SER A 178 8.94 -0.85 -0.49
N ALA A 179 8.73 -2.16 -0.67
CA ALA A 179 9.00 -3.23 0.28
C ALA A 179 8.40 -3.02 1.69
N PRO A 180 7.10 -2.73 1.83
CA PRO A 180 6.47 -2.56 3.14
C PRO A 180 6.40 -3.89 3.89
N ASP A 181 6.24 -3.82 5.22
CA ASP A 181 6.01 -4.97 6.10
C ASP A 181 4.52 -5.23 6.29
N LEU A 182 3.73 -4.15 6.34
CA LEU A 182 2.28 -4.13 6.42
C LEU A 182 1.70 -3.45 5.19
N LEU A 183 0.81 -4.15 4.48
CA LEU A 183 0.07 -3.63 3.34
C LEU A 183 -1.37 -3.32 3.75
N LEU A 184 -1.80 -2.10 3.48
CA LEU A 184 -3.19 -1.66 3.59
C LEU A 184 -3.76 -1.54 2.17
N LEU A 185 -4.80 -2.33 1.86
CA LEU A 185 -5.40 -2.41 0.53
C LEU A 185 -6.87 -1.96 0.60
N ASP A 186 -7.18 -0.77 0.08
CA ASP A 186 -8.55 -0.23 0.09
C ASP A 186 -9.26 -0.53 -1.22
N GLU A 187 -10.18 -1.48 -1.21
CA GLU A 187 -10.97 -1.93 -2.37
C GLU A 187 -10.09 -2.22 -3.61
N PRO A 188 -9.04 -3.06 -3.50
CA PRO A 188 -7.99 -3.18 -4.53
C PRO A 188 -8.51 -3.72 -5.87
N THR A 189 -9.70 -4.31 -5.89
CA THR A 189 -10.33 -4.96 -7.05
C THR A 189 -11.62 -4.31 -7.49
N ARG A 190 -11.98 -3.16 -6.92
CA ARG A 190 -13.24 -2.49 -7.24
C ARG A 190 -13.28 -1.99 -8.69
N GLY A 191 -14.37 -2.36 -9.39
CA GLY A 191 -14.56 -1.95 -10.78
C GLY A 191 -13.66 -2.67 -11.79
N ILE A 192 -13.11 -3.82 -11.40
CA ILE A 192 -12.22 -4.64 -12.23
C ILE A 192 -13.00 -5.87 -12.71
N ASP A 193 -12.69 -6.34 -13.92
CA ASP A 193 -13.26 -7.58 -14.45
C ASP A 193 -12.77 -8.82 -13.67
N VAL A 194 -13.56 -9.90 -13.75
CA VAL A 194 -13.35 -11.13 -12.96
C VAL A 194 -11.98 -11.76 -13.21
N GLY A 195 -11.49 -11.73 -14.46
CA GLY A 195 -10.18 -12.32 -14.80
C GLY A 195 -9.03 -11.57 -14.15
N ALA A 196 -9.05 -10.23 -14.24
CA ALA A 196 -8.02 -9.39 -13.63
C ALA A 196 -8.08 -9.40 -12.09
N LYS A 197 -9.28 -9.56 -11.48
CA LYS A 197 -9.41 -9.76 -10.03
C LYS A 197 -8.63 -10.97 -9.55
N TYR A 198 -8.76 -12.09 -10.23
CA TYR A 198 -8.06 -13.32 -9.87
C TYR A 198 -6.54 -13.13 -9.84
N GLU A 199 -5.98 -12.43 -10.82
CA GLU A 199 -4.55 -12.14 -10.86
C GLU A 199 -4.10 -11.28 -9.68
N ILE A 200 -4.92 -10.28 -9.29
CA ILE A 200 -4.64 -9.43 -8.12
C ILE A 200 -4.69 -10.26 -6.83
N TYR A 201 -5.64 -11.18 -6.67
CA TYR A 201 -5.68 -12.08 -5.51
C TYR A 201 -4.44 -12.96 -5.42
N GLN A 202 -3.98 -13.51 -6.55
CA GLN A 202 -2.74 -14.30 -6.55
C GLN A 202 -1.53 -13.45 -6.13
N LEU A 203 -1.44 -12.20 -6.58
CA LEU A 203 -0.39 -11.28 -6.14
C LEU A 203 -0.44 -11.03 -4.62
N ILE A 204 -1.63 -10.79 -4.05
CA ILE A 204 -1.82 -10.56 -2.61
C ILE A 204 -1.42 -11.82 -1.83
N LEU A 205 -1.86 -13.00 -2.26
CA LEU A 205 -1.52 -14.27 -1.61
C LEU A 205 -0.02 -14.57 -1.68
N ASP A 206 0.64 -14.27 -2.79
CA ASP A 206 2.09 -14.47 -2.93
C ASP A 206 2.90 -13.51 -2.04
N LEU A 207 2.37 -12.31 -1.77
CA LEU A 207 2.96 -11.39 -0.81
C LEU A 207 2.90 -11.93 0.62
N ALA A 208 1.74 -12.43 1.02
CA ALA A 208 1.57 -13.05 2.31
C ALA A 208 2.51 -14.27 2.48
N LYS A 209 2.66 -15.11 1.44
CA LYS A 209 3.64 -16.22 1.44
C LYS A 209 5.08 -15.74 1.60
N LYS A 210 5.42 -14.55 1.08
CA LYS A 210 6.72 -13.91 1.27
C LYS A 210 6.89 -13.24 2.64
N GLY A 211 5.94 -13.46 3.56
CA GLY A 211 6.01 -12.99 4.94
C GLY A 211 5.45 -11.60 5.17
N LYS A 212 4.74 -11.01 4.20
CA LYS A 212 4.08 -9.71 4.37
C LYS A 212 2.75 -9.86 5.10
N THR A 213 2.44 -8.88 5.93
CA THR A 213 1.15 -8.75 6.60
C THR A 213 0.21 -7.92 5.74
N VAL A 214 -1.05 -8.31 5.63
CA VAL A 214 -2.03 -7.65 4.75
C VAL A 214 -3.30 -7.30 5.54
N ILE A 215 -3.77 -6.08 5.41
CA ILE A 215 -5.12 -5.66 5.79
C ILE A 215 -5.83 -5.21 4.51
N MET A 216 -6.96 -5.82 4.20
CA MET A 216 -7.72 -5.54 2.99
C MET A 216 -9.15 -5.12 3.34
N VAL A 217 -9.58 -3.98 2.83
CA VAL A 217 -10.99 -3.58 2.82
C VAL A 217 -11.60 -4.05 1.49
N SER A 218 -12.73 -4.72 1.55
CA SER A 218 -13.56 -5.02 0.38
C SER A 218 -15.04 -4.96 0.73
N SER A 219 -15.84 -4.47 -0.21
CA SER A 219 -17.30 -4.56 -0.17
C SER A 219 -17.83 -5.92 -0.66
N GLU A 220 -16.95 -6.74 -1.24
CA GLU A 220 -17.31 -8.06 -1.79
C GLU A 220 -16.87 -9.18 -0.82
N MET A 221 -17.83 -9.76 -0.08
CA MET A 221 -17.56 -10.85 0.88
C MET A 221 -16.78 -12.04 0.29
N PRO A 222 -17.09 -12.52 -0.94
CA PRO A 222 -16.36 -13.63 -1.52
C PRO A 222 -14.86 -13.38 -1.67
N GLU A 223 -14.46 -12.12 -1.87
CA GLU A 223 -13.04 -11.74 -1.95
C GLU A 223 -12.34 -11.96 -0.61
N LEU A 224 -12.95 -11.46 0.47
CA LEU A 224 -12.38 -11.60 1.81
C LEU A 224 -12.32 -13.06 2.27
N LEU A 225 -13.37 -13.83 1.99
CA LEU A 225 -13.40 -15.28 2.29
C LEU A 225 -12.33 -16.06 1.51
N GLY A 226 -11.99 -15.61 0.29
CA GLY A 226 -11.00 -16.29 -0.55
C GLY A 226 -9.54 -15.88 -0.30
N VAL A 227 -9.32 -14.70 0.30
CA VAL A 227 -7.97 -14.12 0.43
C VAL A 227 -7.50 -14.00 1.89
N CYS A 228 -8.41 -13.70 2.82
CA CYS A 228 -8.07 -13.40 4.21
C CYS A 228 -8.11 -14.65 5.10
N ASP A 229 -7.42 -14.59 6.23
CA ASP A 229 -7.48 -15.61 7.29
C ASP A 229 -8.57 -15.23 8.32
N LYS A 230 -8.70 -13.92 8.58
CA LYS A 230 -9.65 -13.35 9.53
C LYS A 230 -10.43 -12.21 8.89
N ILE A 231 -11.66 -12.02 9.32
CA ILE A 231 -12.52 -10.92 8.85
C ILE A 231 -13.05 -10.16 10.06
N LEU A 232 -12.78 -8.86 10.09
CA LEU A 232 -13.30 -7.90 11.05
C LEU A 232 -14.54 -7.23 10.47
N VAL A 233 -15.66 -7.34 11.18
CA VAL A 233 -16.95 -6.84 10.71
C VAL A 233 -17.31 -5.55 11.42
N MET A 234 -17.47 -4.47 10.64
CA MET A 234 -17.91 -3.15 11.12
C MET A 234 -19.43 -3.02 10.96
N SER A 235 -20.11 -2.57 12.02
CA SER A 235 -21.55 -2.29 12.01
C SER A 235 -21.84 -1.07 12.88
N GLY A 236 -22.64 -0.12 12.41
CA GLY A 236 -23.05 1.06 13.17
C GLY A 236 -21.89 1.84 13.80
N GLY A 237 -20.75 1.92 13.12
CA GLY A 237 -19.56 2.60 13.65
C GLY A 237 -18.83 1.84 14.76
N ARG A 238 -19.01 0.54 14.90
CA ARG A 238 -18.35 -0.31 15.90
C ARG A 238 -17.80 -1.57 15.27
N LEU A 239 -16.81 -2.17 15.91
CA LEU A 239 -16.36 -3.51 15.57
C LEU A 239 -17.40 -4.51 16.13
N ALA A 240 -18.23 -5.09 15.26
CA ALA A 240 -19.32 -5.99 15.63
C ALA A 240 -18.85 -7.41 15.97
N GLY A 241 -17.72 -7.82 15.41
CA GLY A 241 -17.09 -9.11 15.67
C GLY A 241 -15.90 -9.38 14.77
N GLU A 242 -15.17 -10.44 15.12
CA GLU A 242 -14.07 -11.04 14.35
C GLU A 242 -14.47 -12.49 14.05
N VAL A 243 -14.28 -12.93 12.81
CA VAL A 243 -14.55 -14.31 12.37
C VAL A 243 -13.36 -14.88 11.61
N ASP A 244 -13.16 -16.18 11.70
CA ASP A 244 -12.17 -16.92 10.92
C ASP A 244 -12.74 -17.19 9.52
N ALA A 245 -12.02 -16.75 8.47
CA ALA A 245 -12.50 -16.86 7.09
C ALA A 245 -12.63 -18.31 6.60
N GLY A 246 -11.86 -19.24 7.18
CA GLY A 246 -11.90 -20.67 6.83
C GLY A 246 -13.11 -21.43 7.39
N THR A 247 -13.77 -20.88 8.42
CA THR A 247 -14.88 -21.56 9.13
C THR A 247 -16.19 -20.81 9.04
N THR A 248 -16.17 -19.49 8.79
CA THR A 248 -17.36 -18.64 8.67
C THR A 248 -18.05 -18.77 7.31
N ASN A 249 -19.22 -18.17 7.19
CA ASN A 249 -19.97 -18.06 5.96
C ASN A 249 -20.57 -16.63 5.78
N GLN A 250 -21.13 -16.37 4.60
CA GLN A 250 -21.70 -15.05 4.29
C GLN A 250 -22.86 -14.66 5.21
N GLU A 251 -23.67 -15.61 5.68
CA GLU A 251 -24.83 -15.37 6.54
C GLU A 251 -24.39 -14.88 7.93
N GLU A 252 -23.36 -15.48 8.51
CA GLU A 252 -22.77 -15.07 9.78
C GLU A 252 -22.19 -13.66 9.69
N ILE A 253 -21.44 -13.36 8.63
CA ILE A 253 -20.86 -12.02 8.39
C ILE A 253 -21.98 -10.98 8.25
N MET A 254 -23.05 -11.30 7.50
CA MET A 254 -24.21 -10.41 7.34
C MET A 254 -24.93 -10.15 8.66
N THR A 255 -25.07 -11.18 9.49
CA THR A 255 -25.69 -11.07 10.81
C THR A 255 -24.89 -10.09 11.69
N LEU A 256 -23.55 -10.19 11.69
CA LEU A 256 -22.70 -9.26 12.41
C LEU A 256 -22.76 -7.85 11.82
N ALA A 257 -22.79 -7.72 10.47
CA ALA A 257 -22.87 -6.42 9.80
C ALA A 257 -24.18 -5.68 10.07
N ALA A 258 -25.26 -6.38 10.41
CA ALA A 258 -26.56 -5.83 10.76
C ALA A 258 -26.76 -5.57 12.26
N LYS A 259 -25.80 -5.92 13.12
CA LYS A 259 -25.94 -5.97 14.58
C LYS A 259 -26.24 -4.61 15.24
N TYR A 260 -25.75 -3.52 14.67
CA TYR A 260 -25.83 -2.16 15.23
C TYR A 260 -26.43 -1.14 14.21
N VAL A 261 -27.16 -1.63 13.23
CA VAL A 261 -27.86 -0.81 12.21
C VAL A 261 -29.26 -0.48 12.66
#